data_bf0ce04128c34a52679cf443f074d82f
#
_entry.id   bf0ce04128c34a52679cf443f074d82f
#
_cell.length_a   1.000
_cell.length_b   1.000
_cell.length_c   1.000
_cell.angle_alpha   90.00
_cell.angle_beta   90.00
_cell.angle_gamma   90.00
#
_symmetry.space_group_name_H-M   'P 1'
#
loop_
_entity.id
_entity.type
_entity.pdbx_description
1 polymer ?
#
loop_
_entity_poly.entity_id
_entity_poly.type
_entity_poly.pdbx_seq_one_letter_code
_entity_poly.pdbx_strand_id
1 'polypeptide(L)'
;MYQHILIPLDNSPTDEAILSHIRQLARLTGARLTLIHVADGFMARNQKRLGLDESTEMRDDRDYLARRAAELTGDGFKVDAILECGEPADHILAIAEREQCDLIAMSTHGHRFLGDLILGSVASEVRHRTNTPVLLIRARQKP
;
A
#
# COMPACT_ATOMS: atom_id res chain seq x y z
N MET A 1 -17.75 -8.29 -9.59
CA MET A 1 -17.42 -7.92 -8.21
C MET A 1 -15.93 -7.67 -8.14
N TYR A 2 -15.53 -6.63 -7.47
CA TYR A 2 -14.15 -6.09 -7.38
C TYR A 2 -13.49 -5.86 -8.73
N GLN A 3 -13.70 -4.68 -9.25
CA GLN A 3 -13.12 -4.26 -10.53
C GLN A 3 -11.82 -3.50 -10.37
N HIS A 4 -11.60 -2.87 -9.23
CA HIS A 4 -10.40 -2.08 -8.97
C HIS A 4 -10.01 -2.15 -7.49
N ILE A 5 -8.87 -2.75 -7.20
CA ILE A 5 -8.38 -2.98 -5.83
C ILE A 5 -7.21 -2.05 -5.55
N LEU A 6 -7.31 -1.29 -4.45
CA LEU A 6 -6.21 -0.46 -3.95
C LEU A 6 -5.44 -1.25 -2.89
N ILE A 7 -4.11 -1.31 -3.03
CA ILE A 7 -3.25 -2.10 -2.15
C ILE A 7 -2.17 -1.19 -1.57
N PRO A 8 -2.37 -0.67 -0.35
CA PRO A 8 -1.29 0.02 0.36
C PRO A 8 -0.17 -0.94 0.74
N LEU A 9 1.07 -0.54 0.45
CA LEU A 9 2.29 -1.27 0.80
C LEU A 9 3.17 -0.36 1.66
N ASP A 10 3.95 -0.96 2.56
CA ASP A 10 4.84 -0.20 3.44
C ASP A 10 6.33 -0.49 3.21
N ASN A 11 6.65 -1.25 2.17
CA ASN A 11 8.02 -1.67 1.87
C ASN A 11 8.61 -2.52 3.00
N SER A 12 7.83 -3.47 3.49
CA SER A 12 8.25 -4.41 4.52
C SER A 12 7.88 -5.84 4.14
N PRO A 13 8.39 -6.84 4.86
CA PRO A 13 8.03 -8.23 4.60
C PRO A 13 6.54 -8.54 4.72
N THR A 14 5.76 -7.69 5.39
CA THR A 14 4.31 -7.88 5.51
C THR A 14 3.58 -7.74 4.19
N ASP A 15 4.18 -7.04 3.22
CA ASP A 15 3.58 -6.83 1.90
C ASP A 15 3.38 -8.15 1.15
N GLU A 16 4.24 -9.14 1.37
CA GLU A 16 4.11 -10.42 0.69
C GLU A 16 2.80 -11.14 1.02
N ALA A 17 2.34 -11.02 2.25
CA ALA A 17 1.10 -11.65 2.69
C ALA A 17 -0.10 -11.12 1.90
N ILE A 18 -0.22 -9.80 1.78
CA ILE A 18 -1.34 -9.21 1.05
C ILE A 18 -1.22 -9.45 -0.46
N LEU A 19 -0.03 -9.33 -1.01
CA LEU A 19 0.18 -9.53 -2.45
C LEU A 19 -0.10 -10.98 -2.88
N SER A 20 0.31 -11.96 -2.09
CA SER A 20 0.00 -13.36 -2.36
C SER A 20 -1.50 -13.62 -2.37
N HIS A 21 -2.22 -13.03 -1.42
CA HIS A 21 -3.67 -13.19 -1.35
C HIS A 21 -4.37 -12.48 -2.51
N ILE A 22 -3.95 -11.28 -2.84
CA ILE A 22 -4.57 -10.47 -3.90
C ILE A 22 -4.35 -11.07 -5.28
N ARG A 23 -3.22 -11.72 -5.53
CA ARG A 23 -3.01 -12.43 -6.81
C ARG A 23 -4.14 -13.41 -7.07
N GLN A 24 -4.53 -14.17 -6.06
CA GLN A 24 -5.63 -15.14 -6.21
C GLN A 24 -6.96 -14.44 -6.43
N LEU A 25 -7.27 -13.44 -5.65
CA LEU A 25 -8.52 -12.69 -5.76
C LEU A 25 -8.63 -11.99 -7.11
N ALA A 26 -7.57 -11.34 -7.57
CA ALA A 26 -7.55 -10.62 -8.84
C ALA A 26 -7.70 -11.57 -10.04
N ARG A 27 -7.15 -12.79 -9.97
CA ARG A 27 -7.37 -13.79 -11.01
C ARG A 27 -8.84 -14.20 -11.11
N LEU A 28 -9.51 -14.33 -9.97
CA LEU A 28 -10.93 -14.70 -9.93
C LEU A 28 -11.84 -13.58 -10.41
N THR A 29 -11.50 -12.34 -10.13
CA THR A 29 -12.37 -11.17 -10.39
C THR A 29 -12.02 -10.42 -11.66
N GLY A 30 -10.79 -10.56 -12.18
CA GLY A 30 -10.30 -9.74 -13.27
C GLY A 30 -9.99 -8.30 -12.88
N ALA A 31 -9.84 -8.02 -11.59
CA ALA A 31 -9.65 -6.67 -11.07
C ALA A 31 -8.34 -6.03 -11.53
N ARG A 32 -8.38 -4.72 -11.76
CA ARG A 32 -7.18 -3.87 -11.84
C ARG A 32 -6.62 -3.66 -10.45
N LEU A 33 -5.32 -3.47 -10.37
CA LEU A 33 -4.61 -3.26 -9.12
C LEU A 33 -3.93 -1.89 -9.12
N THR A 34 -4.04 -1.17 -8.03
CA THR A 34 -3.24 0.03 -7.78
C THR A 34 -2.45 -0.17 -6.49
N LEU A 35 -1.13 -0.16 -6.60
CA LEU A 35 -0.24 -0.19 -5.46
C LEU A 35 0.00 1.24 -4.99
N ILE A 36 -0.06 1.49 -3.69
CA ILE A 36 0.24 2.80 -3.13
C ILE A 36 1.20 2.64 -1.96
N HIS A 37 2.24 3.46 -1.94
CA HIS A 37 3.08 3.66 -0.76
C HIS A 37 3.02 5.14 -0.39
N VAL A 38 2.81 5.42 0.89
CA VAL A 38 2.78 6.79 1.41
C VAL A 38 4.00 6.98 2.29
N ALA A 39 4.96 7.76 1.80
CA ALA A 39 6.16 8.09 2.55
C ALA A 39 5.84 9.08 3.68
N ASP A 40 6.63 9.06 4.76
CA ASP A 40 6.44 9.95 5.89
C ASP A 40 6.54 11.41 5.44
N GLY A 41 5.46 12.16 5.66
CA GLY A 41 5.38 13.56 5.30
C GLY A 41 6.39 14.44 6.04
N PHE A 42 6.81 14.06 7.23
CA PHE A 42 7.84 14.78 7.99
C PHE A 42 9.19 14.72 7.24
N MET A 43 9.60 13.55 6.80
CA MET A 43 10.84 13.38 6.05
C MET A 43 10.81 14.15 4.74
N ALA A 44 9.71 14.08 4.02
CA ALA A 44 9.55 14.80 2.75
C ALA A 44 9.59 16.33 2.94
N ARG A 45 8.96 16.84 3.99
CA ARG A 45 8.98 18.28 4.29
C ARG A 45 10.36 18.76 4.67
N ASN A 46 11.09 17.99 5.47
CA ASN A 46 12.45 18.34 5.86
C ASN A 46 13.40 18.36 4.68
N GLN A 47 13.22 17.49 3.71
CA GLN A 47 14.01 17.49 2.49
C GLN A 47 13.78 18.74 1.64
N LYS A 48 12.52 19.11 1.40
CA LYS A 48 12.19 20.34 0.70
C LYS A 48 12.76 21.57 1.41
N ARG A 49 12.67 21.57 2.72
CA ARG A 49 13.12 22.67 3.59
C ARG A 49 14.64 22.84 3.55
N LEU A 50 15.39 21.76 3.42
CA LEU A 50 16.85 21.77 3.39
C LEU A 50 17.40 21.86 1.96
N GLY A 51 16.53 21.91 0.94
CA GLY A 51 16.95 21.95 -0.46
C GLY A 51 17.63 20.67 -0.90
N LEU A 52 17.40 19.58 -0.22
CA LEU A 52 17.98 18.28 -0.55
C LEU A 52 17.19 17.61 -1.66
N ASP A 53 17.90 16.89 -2.52
CA ASP A 53 17.30 15.99 -3.48
C ASP A 53 16.52 14.87 -2.78
N GLU A 54 15.73 14.12 -3.55
CA GLU A 54 15.00 12.96 -3.07
C GLU A 54 15.88 12.06 -2.18
N SER A 55 15.41 11.71 -0.99
CA SER A 55 16.19 10.88 -0.08
C SER A 55 16.42 9.48 -0.64
N THR A 56 17.45 8.83 -0.11
CA THR A 56 17.70 7.41 -0.38
C THR A 56 16.48 6.56 -0.07
N GLU A 57 15.78 6.86 1.03
CA GLU A 57 14.56 6.15 1.41
C GLU A 57 13.45 6.29 0.38
N MET A 58 13.23 7.51 -0.16
CA MET A 58 12.22 7.72 -1.19
C MET A 58 12.58 7.02 -2.50
N ARG A 59 13.86 6.99 -2.86
CA ARG A 59 14.34 6.22 -4.02
C ARG A 59 14.10 4.73 -3.83
N ASP A 60 14.41 4.22 -2.65
CA ASP A 60 14.20 2.82 -2.31
C ASP A 60 12.72 2.45 -2.39
N ASP A 61 11.85 3.32 -1.87
CA ASP A 61 10.41 3.12 -1.92
C ASP A 61 9.88 3.14 -3.36
N ARG A 62 10.38 4.07 -4.18
CA ARG A 62 10.01 4.15 -5.59
C ARG A 62 10.46 2.91 -6.35
N ASP A 63 11.71 2.50 -6.15
CA ASP A 63 12.27 1.31 -6.80
C ASP A 63 11.51 0.05 -6.37
N TYR A 64 11.18 -0.04 -5.09
CA TYR A 64 10.40 -1.13 -4.54
C TYR A 64 9.02 -1.22 -5.19
N LEU A 65 8.27 -0.10 -5.26
CA LEU A 65 6.96 -0.07 -5.89
C LEU A 65 7.04 -0.44 -7.37
N ALA A 66 8.02 0.09 -8.08
CA ALA A 66 8.21 -0.21 -9.50
C ALA A 66 8.49 -1.70 -9.71
N ARG A 67 9.32 -2.31 -8.86
CA ARG A 67 9.62 -3.74 -8.92
C ARG A 67 8.38 -4.59 -8.66
N ARG A 68 7.60 -4.23 -7.62
CA ARG A 68 6.37 -4.97 -7.30
C ARG A 68 5.34 -4.86 -8.42
N ALA A 69 5.17 -3.66 -8.98
CA ALA A 69 4.27 -3.45 -10.10
C ALA A 69 4.71 -4.25 -11.33
N ALA A 70 6.02 -4.29 -11.61
CA ALA A 70 6.56 -5.06 -12.73
C ALA A 70 6.34 -6.56 -12.54
N GLU A 71 6.53 -7.09 -11.34
CA GLU A 71 6.25 -8.50 -11.02
C GLU A 71 4.80 -8.86 -11.31
N LEU A 72 3.86 -8.04 -10.84
CA LEU A 72 2.44 -8.29 -11.03
C LEU A 72 2.02 -8.12 -12.50
N THR A 73 2.59 -7.15 -13.19
CA THR A 73 2.35 -6.97 -14.63
C THR A 73 2.85 -8.18 -15.40
N GLY A 74 4.01 -8.72 -15.03
CA GLY A 74 4.54 -9.95 -15.61
C GLY A 74 3.64 -11.17 -15.38
N ASP A 75 2.90 -11.18 -14.28
CA ASP A 75 1.92 -12.21 -13.95
C ASP A 75 0.58 -12.03 -14.70
N GLY A 76 0.45 -10.98 -15.50
CA GLY A 76 -0.73 -10.74 -16.33
C GLY A 76 -1.76 -9.77 -15.77
N PHE A 77 -1.46 -9.10 -14.65
CA PHE A 77 -2.38 -8.13 -14.06
C PHE A 77 -2.19 -6.73 -14.66
N LYS A 78 -3.25 -5.93 -14.64
CA LYS A 78 -3.17 -4.50 -14.94
C LYS A 78 -2.85 -3.76 -13.64
N VAL A 79 -1.69 -3.10 -13.58
CA VAL A 79 -1.16 -2.55 -12.33
C VAL A 79 -0.70 -1.12 -12.53
N ASP A 80 -1.13 -0.24 -11.65
CA ASP A 80 -0.57 1.11 -11.50
C ASP A 80 0.13 1.20 -10.14
N ALA A 81 1.12 2.06 -10.02
CA ALA A 81 1.84 2.30 -8.79
C ALA A 81 1.91 3.79 -8.49
N ILE A 82 1.60 4.17 -7.25
CA ILE A 82 1.54 5.56 -6.81
C ILE A 82 2.40 5.71 -5.56
N LEU A 83 3.34 6.66 -5.61
CA LEU A 83 4.12 7.08 -4.44
C LEU A 83 3.64 8.46 -4.01
N GLU A 84 3.19 8.56 -2.76
CA GLU A 84 2.71 9.79 -2.15
C GLU A 84 3.50 10.11 -0.90
N CYS A 85 3.44 11.35 -0.46
CA CYS A 85 4.06 11.80 0.79
C CYS A 85 3.00 12.47 1.67
N GLY A 86 2.97 12.14 2.95
CA GLY A 86 2.06 12.76 3.90
C GLY A 86 1.45 11.76 4.87
N GLU A 87 0.22 12.03 5.28
CA GLU A 87 -0.52 11.17 6.20
C GLU A 87 -1.08 9.95 5.44
N PRO A 88 -0.67 8.73 5.81
CA PRO A 88 -1.04 7.55 5.03
C PRO A 88 -2.54 7.36 4.84
N ALA A 89 -3.32 7.43 5.91
CA ALA A 89 -4.76 7.19 5.81
C ALA A 89 -5.45 8.21 4.90
N ASP A 90 -5.07 9.49 4.98
CA ASP A 90 -5.65 10.54 4.15
C ASP A 90 -5.40 10.28 2.67
N HIS A 91 -4.18 9.90 2.31
CA HIS A 91 -3.82 9.61 0.92
C HIS A 91 -4.49 8.34 0.40
N ILE A 92 -4.53 7.29 1.23
CA ILE A 92 -5.19 6.03 0.85
C ILE A 92 -6.67 6.28 0.54
N LEU A 93 -7.35 7.01 1.42
CA LEU A 93 -8.77 7.31 1.24
C LEU A 93 -9.02 8.20 0.02
N ALA A 94 -8.19 9.22 -0.18
CA ALA A 94 -8.31 10.12 -1.32
C ALA A 94 -8.10 9.38 -2.65
N ILE A 95 -7.11 8.50 -2.72
CA ILE A 95 -6.82 7.71 -3.92
C ILE A 95 -7.95 6.69 -4.18
N ALA A 96 -8.43 6.03 -3.14
CA ALA A 96 -9.53 5.07 -3.28
C ALA A 96 -10.76 5.73 -3.91
N GLU A 97 -11.09 6.93 -3.47
CA GLU A 97 -12.20 7.70 -4.01
C GLU A 97 -11.92 8.19 -5.43
N ARG A 98 -10.78 8.82 -5.65
CA ARG A 98 -10.39 9.37 -6.96
C ARG A 98 -10.36 8.30 -8.04
N GLU A 99 -9.80 7.15 -7.73
CA GLU A 99 -9.64 6.05 -8.68
C GLU A 99 -10.86 5.10 -8.70
N GLN A 100 -11.87 5.39 -7.90
CA GLN A 100 -13.08 4.58 -7.80
C GLN A 100 -12.79 3.12 -7.48
N CYS A 101 -11.90 2.89 -6.50
CA CYS A 101 -11.59 1.54 -6.03
C CYS A 101 -12.78 0.97 -5.26
N ASP A 102 -13.09 -0.29 -5.51
CA ASP A 102 -14.20 -0.98 -4.85
C ASP A 102 -13.74 -1.97 -3.79
N LEU A 103 -12.43 -2.05 -3.55
CA LEU A 103 -11.84 -2.79 -2.44
C LEU A 103 -10.52 -2.13 -2.05
N ILE A 104 -10.28 -1.99 -0.75
CA ILE A 104 -8.97 -1.63 -0.19
C ILE A 104 -8.43 -2.88 0.51
N ALA A 105 -7.25 -3.33 0.12
CA ALA A 105 -6.65 -4.55 0.66
C ALA A 105 -5.33 -4.22 1.34
N MET A 106 -5.24 -4.50 2.63
CA MET A 106 -4.10 -4.11 3.47
C MET A 106 -3.59 -5.28 4.31
N SER A 107 -2.29 -5.28 4.56
CA SER A 107 -1.71 -6.13 5.61
C SER A 107 -1.82 -5.43 6.95
N THR A 108 -2.05 -6.22 7.99
CA THR A 108 -1.90 -5.76 9.37
C THR A 108 -0.70 -6.46 9.99
N HIS A 109 -0.05 -5.79 10.95
CA HIS A 109 1.07 -6.39 11.66
C HIS A 109 0.57 -7.37 12.73
N GLY A 110 1.30 -8.48 12.92
CA GLY A 110 1.19 -9.25 14.13
C GLY A 110 1.72 -8.41 15.31
N HIS A 111 1.24 -8.70 16.51
CA HIS A 111 1.53 -7.94 17.73
C HIS A 111 3.01 -7.84 18.13
N ARG A 112 3.92 -8.52 17.41
CA ARG A 112 5.36 -8.51 17.70
C ARG A 112 6.18 -7.53 16.86
N PHE A 113 5.56 -6.81 15.93
CA PHE A 113 6.24 -5.79 15.13
C PHE A 113 6.16 -4.45 15.86
N LEU A 114 7.01 -4.30 16.89
CA LEU A 114 6.98 -3.11 17.75
C LEU A 114 7.49 -1.84 17.08
N GLY A 115 8.19 -1.97 15.95
CA GLY A 115 8.75 -0.81 15.24
C GLY A 115 7.87 -0.24 14.16
N ASP A 116 6.85 -0.99 13.68
CA ASP A 116 6.03 -0.60 12.53
C ASP A 116 4.55 -0.70 12.84
N LEU A 117 4.11 0.10 13.81
CA LEU A 117 2.68 0.25 14.11
C LEU A 117 1.93 0.99 12.99
N ILE A 118 2.63 1.47 11.98
CA ILE A 118 2.10 2.38 10.97
C ILE A 118 0.94 1.76 10.21
N LEU A 119 1.11 0.57 9.61
CA LEU A 119 0.01 -0.05 8.88
C LEU A 119 -1.09 -0.58 9.81
N GLY A 120 -0.77 -0.99 11.04
CA GLY A 120 -1.78 -1.39 12.02
C GLY A 120 -2.72 -0.24 12.39
N SER A 121 -2.17 0.91 12.72
CA SER A 121 -2.96 2.11 13.01
C SER A 121 -3.59 2.71 11.76
N VAL A 122 -2.91 2.68 10.63
CA VAL A 122 -3.44 3.14 9.35
C VAL A 122 -4.62 2.27 8.92
N ALA A 123 -4.51 0.95 9.02
CA ALA A 123 -5.59 0.04 8.68
C ALA A 123 -6.84 0.31 9.53
N SER A 124 -6.66 0.54 10.82
CA SER A 124 -7.75 0.89 11.73
C SER A 124 -8.43 2.21 11.32
N GLU A 125 -7.64 3.23 11.01
CA GLU A 125 -8.16 4.53 10.60
C GLU A 125 -8.88 4.48 9.26
N VAL A 126 -8.31 3.79 8.28
CA VAL A 126 -8.95 3.58 6.97
C VAL A 126 -10.28 2.86 7.15
N ARG A 127 -10.31 1.79 7.91
CA ARG A 127 -11.52 1.02 8.16
C ARG A 127 -12.64 1.88 8.78
N HIS A 128 -12.29 2.77 9.69
CA HIS A 128 -13.28 3.62 10.36
C HIS A 128 -13.80 4.75 9.46
N ARG A 129 -13.02 5.20 8.49
CA ARG A 129 -13.35 6.38 7.69
C ARG A 129 -13.91 6.09 6.31
N THR A 130 -13.84 4.86 5.83
CA THR A 130 -14.28 4.51 4.47
C THR A 130 -15.56 3.70 4.48
N ASN A 131 -16.37 3.88 3.43
CA ASN A 131 -17.50 3.01 3.11
C ASN A 131 -17.13 1.92 2.09
N THR A 132 -15.91 1.98 1.55
CA THR A 132 -15.39 0.95 0.65
C THR A 132 -15.04 -0.30 1.46
N PRO A 133 -15.37 -1.51 0.98
CA PRO A 133 -14.94 -2.73 1.66
C PRO A 133 -13.43 -2.76 1.88
N VAL A 134 -13.02 -3.21 3.06
CA VAL A 134 -11.61 -3.31 3.43
C VAL A 134 -11.30 -4.76 3.77
N LEU A 135 -10.33 -5.32 3.05
CA LEU A 135 -9.80 -6.66 3.32
C LEU A 135 -8.51 -6.49 4.11
N LEU A 136 -8.47 -7.12 5.28
CA LEU A 136 -7.29 -7.08 6.15
C LEU A 136 -6.68 -8.47 6.25
N ILE A 137 -5.41 -8.60 5.90
CA ILE A 137 -4.65 -9.83 6.02
C ILE A 137 -3.60 -9.64 7.11
N ARG A 138 -3.62 -10.50 8.11
CA ARG A 138 -2.58 -10.49 9.13
C ARG A 138 -1.34 -11.16 8.57
N ALA A 139 -0.23 -10.44 8.54
CA ALA A 139 1.04 -11.02 8.15
C ALA A 139 1.50 -12.02 9.22
N ARG A 140 1.79 -13.25 8.81
CA ARG A 140 2.29 -14.26 9.72
C ARG A 140 3.79 -14.04 9.92
N GLN A 141 4.22 -14.12 11.18
CA GLN A 141 5.64 -14.19 11.46
C GLN A 141 6.15 -15.57 11.07
N LYS A 142 7.30 -15.60 10.39
CA LYS A 142 8.04 -16.86 10.28
C LYS A 142 8.56 -17.22 11.67
N PRO A 143 8.45 -18.48 12.08
CA PRO A 143 8.97 -18.92 13.36
C PRO A 143 10.49 -18.72 13.48
#